data_7119a92c295b3841d44cb18a1f6fbb96
#
_entry.id   7119a92c295b3841d44cb18a1f6fbb96
#
_cell.length_a   1.000
_cell.length_b   1.000
_cell.length_c   1.000
_cell.angle_alpha   90.00
_cell.angle_beta   90.00
_cell.angle_gamma   90.00
#
_symmetry.space_group_name_H-M   'P 1'
#
loop_
_entity.id
_entity.type
_entity.pdbx_description
1 polymer ?
#
loop_
_entity_poly.entity_id
_entity_poly.type
_entity_poly.pdbx_seq_one_letter_code
_entity_poly.pdbx_strand_id
1 'polypeptide(L)' 'MIVFNKLWEMMDKHGVSTYQLREKCGIDSKTVRRLRANENMETKTLDKLCTALSCRLEDIAEFIPNPPLEEGTDSK' A
#
# COMPACT_ATOMS: atom_id res chain seq x y z
N MET A 1 4.77 7.42 -9.22
CA MET A 1 4.75 6.05 -8.70
C MET A 1 4.13 6.03 -7.30
N ILE A 2 3.23 5.11 -7.05
CA ILE A 2 2.63 4.98 -5.72
C ILE A 2 3.36 3.87 -4.97
N VAL A 3 3.78 4.16 -3.76
CA VAL A 3 4.48 3.18 -2.93
C VAL A 3 3.76 3.05 -1.60
N PHE A 4 3.95 1.90 -0.94
CA PHE A 4 3.26 1.59 0.31
C PHE A 4 4.22 1.43 1.48
N ASN A 5 5.35 2.14 1.43
CA ASN A 5 6.33 2.05 2.50
C ASN A 5 5.74 2.47 3.85
N LYS A 6 4.87 3.46 3.83
CA LYS A 6 4.25 3.94 5.06
C LYS A 6 3.34 2.89 5.71
N LEU A 7 2.76 2.01 4.87
CA LEU A 7 1.92 0.94 5.40
C LEU A 7 2.72 0.03 6.33
N TRP A 8 3.93 -0.36 5.91
CA TRP A 8 4.76 -1.24 6.70
C TRP A 8 5.22 -0.57 7.99
N GLU A 9 5.56 0.71 7.90
CA GLU A 9 5.95 1.48 9.09
C GLU A 9 4.79 1.57 10.07
N MET A 10 3.60 1.84 9.56
CA MET A 10 2.42 1.94 10.41
C MET A 10 2.09 0.62 11.07
N MET A 11 2.16 -0.48 10.32
CA MET A 11 1.90 -1.80 10.87
C MET A 11 2.90 -2.13 11.98
N ASP A 12 4.16 -1.83 11.76
CA ASP A 12 5.19 -2.07 12.74
C ASP A 12 4.95 -1.23 14.00
N LYS A 13 4.58 0.02 13.80
CA LYS A 13 4.33 0.94 14.90
C LYS A 13 3.15 0.47 15.76
N HIS A 14 2.13 -0.10 15.13
CA HIS A 14 0.93 -0.54 15.84
C HIS A 14 0.98 -2.02 16.21
N GLY A 15 2.08 -2.69 15.94
CA GLY A 15 2.22 -4.11 16.28
C GLY A 15 1.31 -5.02 15.47
N VAL A 16 1.00 -4.63 14.24
CA VAL A 16 0.13 -5.42 13.36
C VAL A 16 1.00 -6.22 12.41
N SER A 17 0.81 -7.53 12.37
CA SER A 17 1.55 -8.39 11.46
C SER A 17 0.75 -8.61 10.18
N THR A 18 1.40 -9.11 9.14
CA THR A 18 0.70 -9.45 7.90
C THR A 18 -0.33 -10.55 8.13
N TYR A 19 -0.06 -11.43 9.08
CA TYR A 19 -1.02 -12.46 9.45
C TYR A 19 -2.31 -11.83 9.98
N GLN A 20 -2.19 -10.85 10.88
CA GLN A 20 -3.34 -10.15 11.43
C GLN A 20 -4.09 -9.38 10.35
N LEU A 21 -3.35 -8.82 9.42
CA LEU A 21 -3.94 -8.09 8.30
C LEU A 21 -4.82 -9.03 7.47
N ARG A 22 -4.33 -10.23 7.22
CA ARG A 22 -5.09 -11.21 6.47
C ARG A 22 -6.34 -11.67 7.23
N GLU A 23 -6.19 -11.88 8.55
CA GLU A 23 -7.31 -12.35 9.37
C GLU A 23 -8.39 -11.27 9.53
N LYS A 24 -7.99 -10.05 9.75
CA LYS A 24 -8.94 -8.98 10.04
C LYS A 24 -9.52 -8.33 8.80
N CYS A 25 -8.73 -8.25 7.74
CA CYS A 25 -9.16 -7.53 6.55
C CYS A 25 -9.56 -8.43 5.40
N GLY A 26 -9.31 -9.71 5.52
CA GLY A 26 -9.54 -10.61 4.40
C GLY A 26 -8.58 -10.36 3.24
N ILE A 27 -7.40 -9.82 3.54
CA ILE A 27 -6.37 -9.57 2.54
C ILE A 27 -5.55 -10.85 2.39
N ASP A 28 -5.52 -11.42 1.20
CA ASP A 28 -4.79 -12.67 1.01
C ASP A 28 -3.29 -12.42 0.84
N SER A 29 -2.51 -13.49 0.90
CA SER A 29 -1.06 -13.37 0.82
C SER A 29 -0.58 -12.86 -0.53
N LYS A 30 -1.37 -13.11 -1.57
CA LYS A 30 -1.05 -12.60 -2.90
C LYS A 30 -1.13 -11.08 -2.92
N THR A 31 -2.17 -10.53 -2.29
CA THR A 31 -2.34 -9.08 -2.19
C THR A 31 -1.24 -8.46 -1.35
N VAL A 32 -0.85 -9.12 -0.26
CA VAL A 32 0.26 -8.64 0.57
C VAL A 32 1.54 -8.57 -0.25
N ARG A 33 1.78 -9.58 -1.07
CA ARG A 33 2.96 -9.60 -1.92
C ARG A 33 2.95 -8.46 -2.93
N ARG A 34 1.78 -8.17 -3.50
CA ARG A 34 1.64 -7.06 -4.44
C ARG A 34 1.88 -5.72 -3.76
N LEU A 35 1.40 -5.57 -2.54
CA LEU A 35 1.63 -4.35 -1.77
C LEU A 35 3.13 -4.15 -1.52
N ARG A 36 3.85 -5.22 -1.20
CA ARG A 36 5.29 -5.12 -0.98
C ARG A 36 6.03 -4.74 -2.24
N ALA A 37 5.51 -5.13 -3.39
CA ALA A 37 6.12 -4.80 -4.67
C ALA A 37 5.63 -3.47 -5.23
N ASN A 38 4.78 -2.76 -4.49
CA ASN A 38 4.20 -1.48 -4.90
C ASN A 38 3.45 -1.60 -6.22
N GLU A 39 2.74 -2.71 -6.39
CA GLU A 39 1.93 -2.91 -7.59
C GLU A 39 0.58 -2.23 -7.45
N ASN A 40 -0.13 -2.11 -8.54
CA ASN A 40 -1.45 -1.47 -8.54
C ASN A 40 -2.40 -2.19 -7.61
N MET A 41 -3.14 -1.39 -6.84
CA MET A 41 -4.16 -1.91 -5.94
C MET A 41 -5.48 -1.29 -6.27
N GLU A 42 -6.55 -2.08 -6.14
CA GLU A 42 -7.89 -1.54 -6.26
C GLU A 42 -8.17 -0.66 -5.06
N THR A 43 -8.95 0.39 -5.27
CA THR A 43 -9.32 1.27 -4.15
C THR A 43 -10.09 0.51 -3.08
N LYS A 44 -10.78 -0.54 -3.47
CA LYS A 44 -11.49 -1.40 -2.52
C LYS A 44 -10.53 -2.02 -1.50
N THR A 45 -9.35 -2.45 -1.97
CA THR A 45 -8.33 -3.00 -1.10
C THR A 45 -7.78 -1.93 -0.16
N LEU A 46 -7.56 -0.73 -0.69
CA LEU A 46 -7.07 0.38 0.11
C LEU A 46 -8.10 0.78 1.18
N ASP A 47 -9.37 0.73 0.82
CA ASP A 47 -10.46 0.99 1.75
C ASP A 47 -10.42 0.01 2.93
N LYS A 48 -10.25 -1.27 2.62
CA LYS A 48 -10.16 -2.30 3.65
C LYS A 48 -8.98 -2.04 4.60
N LEU A 49 -7.84 -1.67 4.03
CA LEU A 49 -6.65 -1.40 4.83
C LEU A 49 -6.86 -0.20 5.76
N CYS A 50 -7.41 0.87 5.23
CA CYS A 50 -7.66 2.06 6.02
C CYS A 50 -8.67 1.80 7.12
N THR A 51 -9.70 1.04 6.81
CA THR A 51 -10.73 0.69 7.79
C THR A 51 -10.15 -0.14 8.92
N ALA A 52 -9.37 -1.17 8.57
CA ALA A 52 -8.80 -2.07 9.55
C ALA A 52 -7.77 -1.38 10.45
N LEU A 53 -7.00 -0.47 9.88
CA LEU A 53 -5.97 0.22 10.64
C LEU A 53 -6.44 1.55 11.22
N SER A 54 -7.69 1.93 10.95
CA SER A 54 -8.28 3.18 11.42
C SER A 54 -7.40 4.37 11.05
N CYS A 55 -7.00 4.42 9.78
CA CYS A 55 -6.08 5.44 9.32
C CYS A 55 -6.57 6.05 8.01
N ARG A 56 -5.83 7.02 7.53
CA ARG A 56 -6.14 7.69 6.28
C ARG A 56 -5.33 7.07 5.15
N LEU A 57 -5.74 7.30 3.92
CA LEU A 57 -5.04 6.78 2.76
C LEU A 57 -3.59 7.27 2.74
N GLU A 58 -3.38 8.53 3.08
CA GLU A 58 -2.03 9.12 3.08
C GLU A 58 -1.12 8.53 4.14
N ASP A 59 -1.68 7.79 5.10
CA ASP A 59 -0.90 7.12 6.12
C ASP A 59 -0.33 5.79 5.64
N ILE A 60 -0.84 5.25 4.54
CA ILE A 60 -0.38 3.96 4.04
C ILE A 60 0.20 4.04 2.63
N ALA A 61 -0.08 5.11 1.90
CA ALA A 61 0.37 5.25 0.52
C ALA A 61 1.00 6.61 0.30
N GLU A 62 1.89 6.67 -0.66
CA GLU A 62 2.62 7.90 -0.95
C GLU A 62 2.92 7.94 -2.43
N PHE A 63 2.83 9.13 -3.03
CA PHE A 63 3.22 9.30 -4.42
C PHE A 63 4.66 9.79 -4.45
N ILE A 64 5.48 9.11 -5.22
CA ILE A 64 6.87 9.49 -5.44
C ILE A 64 7.01 9.80 -6.92
N PRO A 65 7.45 11.00 -7.29
CA PRO A 65 7.61 11.33 -8.71
C PRO A 65 8.61 10.40 -9.38
N ASN A 66 8.31 10.00 -10.59
CA ASN A 66 9.24 9.17 -11.33
C ASN A 66 10.45 10.01 -11.72
N PRO A 67 11.62 9.39 -11.92
CA PRO A 67 12.80 10.11 -12.41
C PRO A 67 12.50 10.78 -13.75
N PRO A 68 13.04 11.96 -13.97
CA PRO A 68 12.73 12.69 -15.21
C PRO A 68 13.29 12.10 -16.46
N LEU A 69 13.86 11.00 -16.48
CA LEU A 69 14.45 10.44 -17.56
C LEU A 69 13.65 9.85 -18.51
N GLU A 70 13.16 9.68 -18.87
CA GLU A 70 12.56 8.95 -19.61
C GLU A 70 11.58 9.26 -20.29
N GLU A 71 11.88 9.46 -20.45
CA GLU A 71 11.23 9.56 -20.89
C GLU A 71 10.47 9.60 -21.21
N GLY A 72 10.23 9.88 -21.52
CA GLY A 72 9.50 9.91 -21.68
C GLY A 72 8.57 9.77 -21.87
N THR A 73 8.41 9.62 -21.87
CA THR A 73 7.56 9.44 -21.90
C THR A 73 6.62 9.62 -21.79
N ASP A 74 6.23 9.77 -21.95
CA ASP A 74 5.29 9.88 -21.73
C ASP A 74 4.46 10.08 -21.59
N SER A 75 4.26 10.26 -21.76
CA SER A 75 3.46 10.41 -21.47
C SER A 75 2.71 10.65 -21.34
N LYS A 76 2.47 10.79 -21.40
CA LYS A 76 1.68 10.93 -21.15
C LYS A 76 1.35 10.87 -21.24
#